data_9ae63bc709e137a448ccee7b32bbf5e1
#
_entry.id   9ae63bc709e137a448ccee7b32bbf5e1
#
_cell.length_a   1.000
_cell.length_b   1.000
_cell.length_c   1.000
_cell.angle_alpha   90.00
_cell.angle_beta   90.00
_cell.angle_gamma   90.00
#
_symmetry.space_group_name_H-M   'P 1'
#
loop_
_entity.id
_entity.type
_entity.pdbx_description
1 polymer ?
#
loop_
_entity_poly.entity_id
_entity_poly.type
_entity_poly.pdbx_seq_one_letter_code
_entity_poly.pdbx_strand_id
1 'polypeptide(L)'
;MVVGRRGRDVTADEASDFVFGFTVFNDFSARDVQAKEMSAWLGPAKGKDFGNALGPCIVTADEVGSEPDLEMICRVNGEEWGRARSSEAHLSWGQMIAHVSQGEDIYPGDVYGSGTPGGCCGLDLGRELAA
;
A
#
# COMPACT_ATOMS: atom_id res chain seq x y z
N MET A 1 4.61 3.30 0.10
CA MET A 1 5.88 3.77 0.65
C MET A 1 7.03 3.02 0.00
N VAL A 2 8.13 3.68 -0.29
CA VAL A 2 9.35 3.11 -0.87
C VAL A 2 10.45 3.19 0.18
N VAL A 3 11.17 2.08 0.40
CA VAL A 3 12.30 2.01 1.34
C VAL A 3 13.54 2.67 0.73
N GLY A 4 14.24 3.49 1.49
CA GLY A 4 15.45 4.18 1.07
C GLY A 4 16.76 3.63 1.65
N ARG A 5 16.67 2.80 2.68
CA ARG A 5 17.84 2.33 3.43
C ARG A 5 17.65 0.87 3.84
N ARG A 6 18.72 0.08 3.79
CA ARG A 6 18.71 -1.27 4.34
C ARG A 6 18.53 -1.25 5.86
N GLY A 7 17.67 -2.11 6.37
CA GLY A 7 17.44 -2.31 7.81
C GLY A 7 17.04 -3.73 8.16
N ARG A 8 17.05 -4.01 9.45
CA ARG A 8 16.53 -5.24 10.04
C ARG A 8 16.17 -4.93 11.49
N ASP A 9 15.09 -5.49 11.99
CA ASP A 9 14.60 -5.26 13.35
C ASP A 9 14.49 -3.75 13.71
N VAL A 10 14.04 -2.95 12.73
CA VAL A 10 13.89 -1.50 12.86
C VAL A 10 12.78 -1.18 13.85
N THR A 11 13.02 -0.28 14.78
CA THR A 11 11.95 0.19 15.69
C THR A 11 11.05 1.20 15.02
N ALA A 12 9.82 1.36 15.51
CA ALA A 12 8.89 2.33 14.96
C ALA A 12 9.41 3.79 15.05
N ASP A 13 10.19 4.09 16.08
CA ASP A 13 10.76 5.43 16.30
C ASP A 13 11.90 5.75 15.31
N GLU A 14 12.63 4.72 14.86
CA GLU A 14 13.73 4.86 13.88
C GLU A 14 13.24 4.79 12.42
N ALA A 15 12.01 4.35 12.21
CA ALA A 15 11.50 3.99 10.88
C ALA A 15 11.50 5.14 9.87
N SER A 16 11.39 6.40 10.32
CA SER A 16 11.45 7.58 9.46
C SER A 16 12.75 7.65 8.64
N ASP A 17 13.86 7.16 9.17
CA ASP A 17 15.16 7.15 8.50
C ASP A 17 15.22 6.14 7.33
N PHE A 18 14.24 5.27 7.23
CA PHE A 18 14.16 4.21 6.22
C PHE A 18 13.19 4.55 5.08
N VAL A 19 12.40 5.61 5.23
CA VAL A 19 11.45 6.06 4.20
C VAL A 19 12.16 6.90 3.16
N PHE A 20 12.20 6.43 1.91
CA PHE A 20 12.64 7.24 0.77
C PHE A 20 11.55 8.21 0.32
N GLY A 21 10.31 7.72 0.20
CA GLY A 21 9.20 8.52 -0.26
C GLY A 21 7.93 7.71 -0.50
N PHE A 22 6.98 8.36 -1.14
CA PHE A 22 5.64 7.82 -1.36
C PHE A 22 5.24 7.91 -2.83
N THR A 23 4.44 6.95 -3.25
CA THR A 23 3.81 6.93 -4.58
C THR A 23 2.41 6.34 -4.47
N VAL A 24 1.59 6.57 -5.49
CA VAL A 24 0.31 5.85 -5.61
C VAL A 24 0.58 4.39 -5.94
N PHE A 25 -0.13 3.50 -5.26
CA PHE A 25 -0.10 2.07 -5.52
C PHE A 25 -1.52 1.56 -5.75
N ASN A 26 -1.79 1.07 -6.96
CA ASN A 26 -3.02 0.38 -7.31
C ASN A 26 -2.80 -1.13 -7.22
N ASP A 27 -3.40 -1.74 -6.21
CA ASP A 27 -3.40 -3.18 -5.98
C ASP A 27 -4.63 -3.81 -6.67
N PHE A 28 -4.53 -4.07 -7.97
CA PHE A 28 -5.60 -4.72 -8.71
C PHE A 28 -5.86 -6.14 -8.19
N SER A 29 -7.14 -6.51 -8.13
CA SER A 29 -7.55 -7.75 -7.48
C SER A 29 -8.54 -8.52 -8.34
N ALA A 30 -8.17 -9.74 -8.76
CA ALA A 30 -9.10 -10.71 -9.35
C ALA A 30 -9.76 -11.48 -8.22
N ARG A 31 -10.93 -11.01 -7.78
CA ARG A 31 -11.58 -11.48 -6.55
C ARG A 31 -12.05 -12.93 -6.61
N ASP A 32 -12.44 -13.43 -7.77
CA ASP A 32 -12.82 -14.83 -8.02
C ASP A 32 -11.62 -15.77 -7.88
N VAL A 33 -10.45 -15.37 -8.38
CA VAL A 33 -9.19 -16.11 -8.20
C VAL A 33 -8.76 -16.07 -6.74
N GLN A 34 -8.74 -14.87 -6.15
CA GLN A 34 -8.39 -14.67 -4.74
C GLN A 34 -9.24 -15.53 -3.80
N ALA A 35 -10.55 -15.62 -4.03
CA ALA A 35 -11.43 -16.41 -3.18
C ALA A 35 -11.05 -17.90 -3.18
N LYS A 36 -10.62 -18.44 -4.33
CA LYS A 36 -10.13 -19.82 -4.42
C LYS A 36 -8.81 -20.02 -3.69
N GLU A 37 -7.87 -19.09 -3.83
CA GLU A 37 -6.57 -19.15 -3.16
C GLU A 37 -6.72 -19.06 -1.65
N MET A 38 -7.55 -18.15 -1.16
CA MET A 38 -7.83 -17.96 0.26
C MET A 38 -8.49 -19.19 0.90
N SER A 39 -9.24 -19.99 0.14
CA SER A 39 -9.83 -21.24 0.64
C SER A 39 -8.78 -22.29 1.03
N ALA A 40 -7.58 -22.20 0.48
CA ALA A 40 -6.43 -23.05 0.81
C ALA A 40 -5.57 -22.51 1.97
N TRP A 41 -5.91 -21.36 2.54
CA TRP A 41 -5.20 -20.69 3.65
C TRP A 41 -3.75 -20.30 3.32
N LEU A 42 -3.39 -20.19 2.04
CA LEU A 42 -2.05 -19.80 1.57
C LEU A 42 -1.92 -18.30 1.26
N GLY A 43 -3.00 -17.55 1.45
CA GLY A 43 -3.06 -16.15 1.06
C GLY A 43 -3.20 -15.97 -0.46
N PRO A 44 -3.47 -14.72 -0.91
CA PRO A 44 -3.62 -14.43 -2.32
C PRO A 44 -2.26 -14.42 -3.01
N ALA A 45 -2.19 -15.00 -4.22
CA ALA A 45 -1.02 -14.96 -5.11
C ALA A 45 -1.45 -14.47 -6.50
N LYS A 46 -1.91 -15.36 -7.37
CA LYS A 46 -2.31 -15.00 -8.75
C LYS A 46 -3.47 -14.01 -8.83
N GLY A 47 -4.32 -13.98 -7.81
CA GLY A 47 -5.39 -13.00 -7.67
C GLY A 47 -4.91 -11.57 -7.43
N LYS A 48 -3.63 -11.39 -7.10
CA LYS A 48 -2.97 -10.11 -6.81
C LYS A 48 -1.77 -9.83 -7.71
N ASP A 49 -0.93 -10.83 -7.97
CA ASP A 49 0.35 -10.65 -8.65
C ASP A 49 0.22 -10.38 -10.16
N PHE A 50 -0.98 -10.55 -10.74
CA PHE A 50 -1.19 -10.39 -12.18
C PHE A 50 -1.06 -8.94 -12.66
N GLY A 51 -1.24 -7.96 -11.78
CA GLY A 51 -1.20 -6.56 -12.16
C GLY A 51 -1.19 -5.62 -10.97
N ASN A 52 -0.09 -4.91 -10.83
CA ASN A 52 0.05 -3.81 -9.89
C ASN A 52 0.47 -2.57 -10.67
N ALA A 53 0.00 -1.40 -10.26
CA ALA A 53 0.43 -0.15 -10.86
C ALA A 53 0.99 0.79 -9.80
N LEU A 54 2.17 1.33 -10.07
CA LEU A 54 2.87 2.30 -9.25
C LEU A 54 3.09 3.60 -10.03
N GLY A 55 3.04 4.72 -9.39
CA GLY A 55 3.37 5.99 -10.00
C GLY A 55 2.34 7.10 -9.79
N PRO A 56 2.41 8.19 -10.59
CA PRO A 56 3.32 8.39 -11.72
C PRO A 56 4.75 8.77 -11.33
N CYS A 57 4.98 9.18 -10.09
CA CYS A 57 6.28 9.58 -9.55
C CYS A 57 6.38 9.18 -8.08
N ILE A 58 7.57 9.20 -7.53
CA ILE A 58 7.81 9.11 -6.09
C ILE A 58 8.05 10.53 -5.59
N VAL A 59 7.32 10.95 -4.56
CA VAL A 59 7.58 12.18 -3.81
C VAL A 59 8.38 11.78 -2.58
N THR A 60 9.53 12.43 -2.40
CA THR A 60 10.46 12.08 -1.32
C THR A 60 9.97 12.52 0.05
N ALA A 61 10.42 11.84 1.10
CA ALA A 61 9.96 12.08 2.46
C ALA A 61 10.37 13.47 3.01
N ASP A 62 11.40 14.08 2.47
CA ASP A 62 11.81 15.45 2.80
C ASP A 62 10.80 16.50 2.34
N GLU A 63 9.99 16.20 1.30
CA GLU A 63 8.92 17.07 0.83
C GLU A 63 7.60 16.87 1.60
N VAL A 64 7.19 15.63 1.87
CA VAL A 64 5.86 15.33 2.40
C VAL A 64 5.85 14.79 3.83
N GLY A 65 7.03 14.59 4.42
CA GLY A 65 7.18 13.94 5.72
C GLY A 65 7.17 12.40 5.62
N SER A 66 7.51 11.75 6.73
CA SER A 66 7.52 10.28 6.83
C SER A 66 6.13 9.68 7.15
N GLU A 67 5.20 10.50 7.62
CA GLU A 67 3.81 10.14 7.92
C GLU A 67 2.86 11.17 7.25
N PRO A 68 2.73 11.13 5.91
CA PRO A 68 2.00 12.18 5.19
C PRO A 68 0.49 12.07 5.39
N ASP A 69 -0.16 13.23 5.50
CA ASP A 69 -1.62 13.36 5.50
C ASP A 69 -2.11 13.91 4.16
N LEU A 70 -2.31 13.02 3.20
CA LEU A 70 -2.66 13.33 1.82
C LEU A 70 -4.08 12.87 1.48
N GLU A 71 -4.79 13.66 0.68
CA GLU A 71 -6.06 13.24 0.11
C GLU A 71 -5.81 12.20 -1.00
N MET A 72 -6.53 11.09 -0.92
CA MET A 72 -6.49 9.99 -1.88
C MET A 72 -7.83 9.89 -2.59
N ILE A 73 -7.84 9.94 -3.91
CA ILE A 73 -9.08 9.89 -4.71
C ILE A 73 -8.94 8.76 -5.73
N CYS A 74 -9.92 7.84 -5.72
CA CYS A 74 -10.04 6.80 -6.72
C CYS A 74 -11.07 7.22 -7.77
N ARG A 75 -10.69 7.21 -9.06
CA ARG A 75 -11.59 7.47 -10.20
C ARG A 75 -11.50 6.33 -11.21
N VAL A 76 -12.65 5.93 -11.73
CA VAL A 76 -12.77 4.95 -12.81
C VAL A 76 -13.56 5.60 -13.94
N ASN A 77 -12.96 5.69 -15.12
CA ASN A 77 -13.55 6.34 -16.30
C ASN A 77 -14.04 7.77 -16.02
N GLY A 78 -13.33 8.51 -15.16
CA GLY A 78 -13.66 9.87 -14.77
C GLY A 78 -14.67 10.01 -13.64
N GLU A 79 -15.37 8.95 -13.26
CA GLU A 79 -16.28 8.92 -12.11
C GLU A 79 -15.49 8.70 -10.82
N GLU A 80 -15.74 9.51 -9.79
CA GLU A 80 -15.16 9.32 -8.47
C GLU A 80 -15.86 8.15 -7.77
N TRP A 81 -15.08 7.14 -7.43
CA TRP A 81 -15.55 5.95 -6.71
C TRP A 81 -15.30 6.06 -5.22
N GLY A 82 -14.24 6.73 -4.81
CA GLY A 82 -13.91 6.86 -3.42
C GLY A 82 -12.92 7.98 -3.12
N ARG A 83 -12.95 8.43 -1.88
CA ARG A 83 -12.09 9.50 -1.34
C ARG A 83 -11.79 9.21 0.12
N ALA A 84 -10.52 9.36 0.51
CA ALA A 84 -10.04 9.12 1.87
C ALA A 84 -8.77 9.93 2.13
N ARG A 85 -8.28 9.92 3.35
CA ARG A 85 -6.98 10.49 3.71
C ARG A 85 -5.99 9.40 4.11
N SER A 86 -4.72 9.57 3.75
CA SER A 86 -3.67 8.62 4.10
C SER A 86 -3.46 8.51 5.62
N SER A 87 -3.76 9.57 6.37
CA SER A 87 -3.69 9.60 7.83
C SER A 87 -4.80 8.79 8.54
N GLU A 88 -5.82 8.32 7.80
CA GLU A 88 -6.87 7.46 8.35
C GLU A 88 -6.44 5.99 8.47
N ALA A 89 -5.22 5.65 8.07
CA ALA A 89 -4.66 4.31 8.24
C ALA A 89 -4.59 3.94 9.73
N HIS A 90 -4.99 2.71 10.07
CA HIS A 90 -4.98 2.21 11.45
C HIS A 90 -3.57 2.11 12.04
N LEU A 91 -2.59 1.76 11.21
CA LEU A 91 -1.18 1.67 11.59
C LEU A 91 -0.39 2.80 10.93
N SER A 92 0.54 3.38 11.67
CA SER A 92 1.52 4.32 11.12
C SER A 92 2.54 3.58 10.22
N TRP A 93 3.20 4.30 9.32
CA TRP A 93 4.29 3.74 8.52
C TRP A 93 5.42 3.23 9.40
N GLY A 94 5.70 3.90 10.51
CA GLY A 94 6.67 3.44 11.50
C GLY A 94 6.33 2.05 12.06
N GLN A 95 5.07 1.82 12.42
CA GLN A 95 4.60 0.52 12.89
C GLN A 95 4.67 -0.55 11.80
N MET A 96 4.33 -0.20 10.55
CA MET A 96 4.40 -1.13 9.41
C MET A 96 5.85 -1.55 9.12
N ILE A 97 6.80 -0.59 9.10
CA ILE A 97 8.22 -0.87 8.88
C ILE A 97 8.77 -1.75 10.01
N ALA A 98 8.45 -1.43 11.26
CA ALA A 98 8.88 -2.24 12.40
C ALA A 98 8.39 -3.69 12.29
N HIS A 99 7.13 -3.89 11.89
CA HIS A 99 6.57 -5.22 11.70
C HIS A 99 7.26 -5.99 10.57
N VAL A 100 7.42 -5.36 9.40
CA VAL A 100 8.00 -6.02 8.21
C VAL A 100 9.48 -6.35 8.43
N SER A 101 10.23 -5.48 9.09
CA SER A 101 11.66 -5.68 9.34
C SER A 101 11.97 -6.64 10.49
N GLN A 102 10.96 -7.10 11.21
CA GLN A 102 11.15 -8.02 12.34
C GLN A 102 11.65 -9.38 11.86
N GLY A 103 12.92 -9.68 12.17
CA GLY A 103 13.57 -10.91 11.76
C GLY A 103 13.94 -10.99 10.27
N GLU A 104 13.62 -9.97 9.47
CA GLU A 104 13.86 -9.91 8.01
C GLU A 104 14.61 -8.64 7.63
N ASP A 105 15.39 -8.71 6.56
CA ASP A 105 16.03 -7.54 5.98
C ASP A 105 15.06 -6.79 5.05
N ILE A 106 15.00 -5.47 5.18
CA ILE A 106 14.38 -4.57 4.20
C ILE A 106 15.48 -3.87 3.39
N TYR A 107 15.21 -3.60 2.11
CA TYR A 107 16.21 -3.07 1.19
C TYR A 107 15.75 -1.79 0.49
N PRO A 108 16.68 -0.90 0.09
CA PRO A 108 16.35 0.22 -0.78
C PRO A 108 15.62 -0.25 -2.04
N GLY A 109 14.48 0.37 -2.32
CA GLY A 109 13.62 0.02 -3.45
C GLY A 109 12.49 -0.95 -3.13
N ASP A 110 12.46 -1.55 -1.94
CA ASP A 110 11.28 -2.29 -1.49
C ASP A 110 10.06 -1.37 -1.41
N VAL A 111 8.90 -1.87 -1.82
CA VAL A 111 7.65 -1.12 -1.85
C VAL A 111 6.63 -1.77 -0.92
N TYR A 112 6.09 -0.99 -0.01
CA TYR A 112 5.05 -1.44 0.92
C TYR A 112 3.75 -0.67 0.69
N GLY A 113 2.66 -1.41 0.49
CA GLY A 113 1.32 -0.85 0.43
C GLY A 113 0.71 -0.69 1.82
N SER A 114 0.05 0.44 2.06
CA SER A 114 -0.68 0.71 3.32
C SER A 114 -1.97 -0.12 3.48
N GLY A 115 -2.33 -0.86 2.46
CA GLY A 115 -3.70 -1.35 2.31
C GLY A 115 -4.62 -0.26 1.73
N THR A 116 -5.84 -0.65 1.39
CA THR A 116 -6.83 0.25 0.78
C THR A 116 -7.51 1.11 1.85
N PRO A 117 -7.56 2.43 1.69
CA PRO A 117 -8.37 3.29 2.57
C PRO A 117 -9.86 2.93 2.50
N GLY A 118 -10.57 3.13 3.61
CA GLY A 118 -12.00 2.88 3.69
C GLY A 118 -12.76 3.63 2.60
N GLY A 119 -13.70 2.94 1.92
CA GLY A 119 -14.48 3.51 0.83
C GLY A 119 -13.75 3.68 -0.51
N CYS A 120 -12.49 3.22 -0.63
CA CYS A 120 -11.73 3.25 -1.89
C CYS A 120 -11.55 1.87 -2.54
N CYS A 121 -12.14 0.82 -1.97
CA CYS A 121 -12.14 -0.52 -2.53
C CYS A 121 -13.44 -0.80 -3.30
N GLY A 122 -13.34 -1.26 -4.54
CA GLY A 122 -14.51 -1.64 -5.33
C GLY A 122 -15.40 -2.67 -4.63
N LEU A 123 -14.79 -3.63 -3.92
CA LEU A 123 -15.52 -4.64 -3.16
C LEU A 123 -16.41 -4.02 -2.06
N ASP A 124 -15.86 -3.06 -1.30
CA ASP A 124 -16.60 -2.36 -0.24
C ASP A 124 -17.76 -1.54 -0.80
N LEU A 125 -17.62 -1.06 -2.03
CA LEU A 125 -18.63 -0.27 -2.74
C LEU A 125 -19.63 -1.14 -3.53
N GLY A 126 -19.45 -2.47 -3.55
CA GLY A 126 -20.23 -3.37 -4.39
C GLY A 126 -20.03 -3.11 -5.89
N ARG A 127 -18.85 -2.62 -6.29
CA ARG A 127 -18.49 -2.27 -7.67
C ARG A 127 -17.37 -3.15 -8.18
N GLU A 128 -17.44 -3.49 -9.46
CA GLU A 128 -16.39 -4.25 -10.17
C GLU A 128 -15.97 -3.49 -11.42
N LEU A 129 -14.70 -3.66 -11.80
CA LEU A 129 -14.20 -3.18 -13.07
C LEU A 129 -14.78 -4.09 -14.18
N ALA A 130 -15.44 -3.49 -15.17
CA ALA A 130 -15.85 -4.23 -16.36
C ALA A 130 -14.59 -4.55 -17.22
N ALA A 131 -14.60 -5.77 -17.80
CA ALA A 131 -13.57 -6.20 -18.75
C ALA A 131 -13.70 -5.46 -20.08
#